data_bc699cd7052ad508891cd6f04af62db9
#
_entry.id   bc699cd7052ad508891cd6f04af62db9
#
_cell.length_a   1.000
_cell.length_b   1.000
_cell.length_c   1.000
_cell.angle_alpha   90.00
_cell.angle_beta   90.00
_cell.angle_gamma   90.00
#
_symmetry.space_group_name_H-M   'P 1'
#
loop_
_entity.id
_entity.type
_entity.pdbx_description
1 polymer ?
#
loop_
_entity_poly.entity_id
_entity_poly.type
_entity_poly.pdbx_seq_one_letter_code
_entity_poly.pdbx_strand_id
1 'polypeptide(L)'
;AKHLNGIKRRFPQLGDDIIESSWSGTICLSGNNANVFSELENAMFAAGCYNASGIGLGVLFGTEIANLASGEMTEEIRMIQTNSNPMLLPPQPFLRWGVGLRLMRDRFFARYEQ
;
A
#
# COMPACT_ATOMS: atom_id res chain seq x y z
N ALA A 1 8.45 -16.95 10.72
CA ALA A 1 8.18 -17.43 12.10
C ALA A 1 6.80 -17.02 12.63
N LYS A 2 6.38 -15.73 12.58
CA LYS A 2 5.09 -15.29 13.16
C LYS A 2 3.86 -15.84 12.42
N HIS A 3 3.91 -15.90 11.09
CA HIS A 3 2.80 -16.45 10.29
C HIS A 3 2.59 -17.95 10.53
N LEU A 4 3.67 -18.71 10.67
CA LEU A 4 3.64 -20.13 11.03
C LEU A 4 2.92 -20.36 12.37
N ASN A 5 3.28 -19.58 13.38
CA ASN A 5 2.61 -19.66 14.68
C ASN A 5 1.12 -19.32 14.59
N GLY A 6 0.76 -18.35 13.72
CA GLY A 6 -0.64 -18.01 13.45
C GLY A 6 -1.42 -19.15 12.80
N ILE A 7 -0.82 -19.84 11.83
CA ILE A 7 -1.43 -20.99 11.16
C ILE A 7 -1.63 -22.13 12.17
N LYS A 8 -0.61 -22.50 12.95
CA LYS A 8 -0.69 -23.57 13.96
C LYS A 8 -1.76 -23.31 15.02
N ARG A 9 -1.95 -22.04 15.41
CA ARG A 9 -3.00 -21.68 16.37
C ARG A 9 -4.40 -21.80 15.81
N ARG A 10 -4.61 -21.46 14.52
CA ARG A 10 -5.91 -21.52 13.85
C ARG A 10 -6.26 -22.91 13.36
N PHE A 11 -5.27 -23.68 12.98
CA PHE A 11 -5.41 -25.01 12.37
C PHE A 11 -4.48 -26.01 13.04
N PRO A 12 -4.70 -26.34 14.34
CA PRO A 12 -3.81 -27.21 15.09
C PRO A 12 -3.75 -28.67 14.56
N GLN A 13 -4.73 -29.05 13.74
CA GLN A 13 -4.79 -30.36 13.09
C GLN A 13 -3.82 -30.51 11.91
N LEU A 14 -3.23 -29.42 11.43
CA LEU A 14 -2.28 -29.45 10.31
C LEU A 14 -0.86 -29.73 10.82
N GLY A 15 -0.15 -30.63 10.15
CA GLY A 15 1.25 -30.95 10.45
C GLY A 15 2.23 -29.80 10.25
N ASP A 16 3.49 -30.01 10.61
CA ASP A 16 4.54 -28.99 10.48
C ASP A 16 5.05 -28.80 9.05
N ASP A 17 4.79 -29.72 8.18
CA ASP A 17 5.26 -29.82 6.80
C ASP A 17 4.30 -29.26 5.75
N ILE A 18 3.24 -28.59 6.18
CA ILE A 18 2.20 -28.03 5.29
C ILE A 18 2.65 -26.84 4.47
N ILE A 19 3.80 -26.25 4.78
CA ILE A 19 4.29 -25.06 4.09
C ILE A 19 5.35 -25.45 3.10
N GLU A 20 4.97 -25.52 1.85
CA GLU A 20 5.86 -25.78 0.73
C GLU A 20 6.78 -24.60 0.44
N SER A 21 6.25 -23.37 0.47
CA SER A 21 7.03 -22.18 0.17
C SER A 21 6.54 -20.96 0.93
N SER A 22 7.41 -19.97 1.14
CA SER A 22 7.03 -18.66 1.66
C SER A 22 7.73 -17.57 0.88
N TRP A 23 7.01 -16.50 0.62
CA TRP A 23 7.52 -15.34 -0.09
C TRP A 23 7.09 -14.05 0.59
N SER A 24 7.76 -12.95 0.27
CA SER A 24 7.41 -11.62 0.72
C SER A 24 7.62 -10.60 -0.38
N GLY A 25 6.89 -9.50 -0.31
CA GLY A 25 7.03 -8.39 -1.24
C GLY A 25 7.05 -7.06 -0.49
N THR A 26 7.63 -6.05 -1.10
CA THR A 26 7.62 -4.68 -0.60
C THR A 26 6.43 -3.94 -1.22
N ILE A 27 5.67 -3.23 -0.40
CA ILE A 27 4.59 -2.37 -0.84
C ILE A 27 4.88 -0.91 -0.48
N CYS A 28 4.42 0.01 -1.32
CA CYS A 28 4.47 1.43 -1.05
C CYS A 28 3.21 1.85 -0.29
N LEU A 29 3.40 2.51 0.84
CA LEU A 29 2.33 3.09 1.66
C LEU A 29 2.59 4.58 1.85
N SER A 30 1.58 5.41 1.62
CA SER A 30 1.60 6.82 1.98
C SER A 30 1.15 7.03 3.42
N GLY A 31 1.57 8.13 4.04
CA GLY A 31 1.21 8.43 5.43
C GLY A 31 -0.28 8.78 5.63
N ASN A 32 -0.92 9.27 4.58
CA ASN A 32 -2.32 9.72 4.56
C ASN A 32 -3.23 8.89 3.64
N ASN A 33 -2.78 7.71 3.22
CA ASN A 33 -3.46 6.81 2.27
C ASN A 33 -3.71 7.41 0.87
N ALA A 34 -3.15 8.57 0.55
CA ALA A 34 -3.25 9.14 -0.78
C ALA A 34 -2.39 8.36 -1.80
N ASN A 35 -2.85 8.30 -3.03
CA ASN A 35 -2.13 7.70 -4.14
C ASN A 35 -1.21 8.74 -4.81
N VAL A 36 -0.33 8.28 -5.69
CA VAL A 36 0.42 9.12 -6.62
C VAL A 36 -0.26 9.03 -7.97
N PHE A 37 -0.66 10.17 -8.54
CA PHE A 37 -1.22 10.26 -9.88
C PHE A 37 -1.01 11.68 -10.40
N SER A 38 0.00 11.88 -11.24
CA SER A 38 0.34 13.22 -11.72
C SER A 38 1.19 13.17 -13.00
N GLU A 39 1.14 14.25 -13.74
CA GLU A 39 2.18 14.60 -14.67
C GLU A 39 3.36 15.17 -13.88
N LEU A 40 4.53 14.67 -14.15
CA LEU A 40 5.82 15.17 -13.69
C LEU A 40 6.45 16.07 -14.76
N GLU A 41 7.65 16.51 -14.54
CA GLU A 41 8.37 17.32 -15.55
C GLU A 41 8.59 16.55 -16.86
N ASN A 42 8.60 17.29 -17.99
CA ASN A 42 8.94 16.77 -19.33
C ASN A 42 8.00 15.66 -19.86
N ALA A 43 6.70 15.81 -19.71
CA ALA A 43 5.72 14.83 -20.18
C ALA A 43 5.93 13.40 -19.58
N MET A 44 6.48 13.34 -18.40
CA MET A 44 6.58 12.09 -17.63
C MET A 44 5.36 11.98 -16.73
N PHE A 45 4.67 10.86 -16.82
CA PHE A 45 3.46 10.59 -16.03
C PHE A 45 3.75 9.50 -14.99
N ALA A 46 3.18 9.66 -13.79
CA ALA A 46 3.36 8.71 -12.70
C ALA A 46 2.03 8.32 -12.06
N ALA A 47 1.83 7.02 -11.92
CA ALA A 47 0.71 6.46 -11.16
C ALA A 47 1.24 5.38 -10.22
N GLY A 48 0.83 5.38 -8.95
CA GLY A 48 1.35 4.42 -7.99
C GLY A 48 0.91 4.65 -6.55
N CYS A 49 1.65 4.05 -5.63
CA CYS A 49 1.37 4.11 -4.19
C CYS A 49 -0.06 3.67 -3.85
N TYR A 50 -0.44 2.49 -4.32
CA TYR A 50 -1.81 1.97 -4.19
C TYR A 50 -2.19 1.48 -2.79
N ASN A 51 -1.34 1.68 -1.79
CA ASN A 51 -1.61 1.35 -0.40
C ASN A 51 -2.13 -0.10 -0.19
N ALA A 52 -1.49 -1.07 -0.86
CA ALA A 52 -1.85 -2.50 -0.89
C ALA A 52 -3.11 -2.86 -1.72
N SER A 53 -3.74 -1.92 -2.41
CA SER A 53 -4.91 -2.14 -3.28
C SER A 53 -4.54 -2.16 -4.78
N GLY A 54 -3.35 -2.66 -5.12
CA GLY A 54 -2.76 -2.51 -6.46
C GLY A 54 -3.49 -3.21 -7.59
N ILE A 55 -4.23 -4.30 -7.35
CA ILE A 55 -4.88 -5.07 -8.42
C ILE A 55 -5.95 -4.22 -9.11
N GLY A 56 -6.94 -3.72 -8.38
CA GLY A 56 -8.01 -2.90 -8.94
C GLY A 56 -7.55 -1.50 -9.33
N LEU A 57 -6.87 -0.82 -8.42
CA LEU A 57 -6.40 0.55 -8.67
C LEU A 57 -5.33 0.62 -9.76
N GLY A 58 -4.51 -0.43 -9.92
CA GLY A 58 -3.50 -0.46 -10.97
C GLY A 58 -4.09 -0.44 -12.37
N VAL A 59 -5.19 -1.16 -12.60
CA VAL A 59 -5.90 -1.15 -13.89
C VAL A 59 -6.54 0.22 -14.14
N LEU A 60 -7.30 0.74 -13.17
CA LEU A 60 -7.94 2.06 -13.28
C LEU A 60 -6.91 3.16 -13.53
N PHE A 61 -5.89 3.25 -12.69
CA PHE A 61 -4.86 4.29 -12.82
C PHE A 61 -4.02 4.13 -14.08
N GLY A 62 -3.80 2.90 -14.54
CA GLY A 62 -3.12 2.63 -15.81
C GLY A 62 -3.91 3.16 -17.01
N THR A 63 -5.23 2.97 -17.01
CA THR A 63 -6.12 3.51 -18.05
C THR A 63 -6.14 5.03 -17.99
N GLU A 64 -6.39 5.59 -16.81
CA GLU A 64 -6.56 7.04 -16.67
C GLU A 64 -5.26 7.82 -16.87
N ILE A 65 -4.10 7.25 -16.53
CA ILE A 65 -2.81 7.91 -16.81
C ILE A 65 -2.50 7.93 -18.32
N ALA A 66 -2.96 6.92 -19.06
CA ALA A 66 -2.84 6.90 -20.51
C ALA A 66 -3.76 7.96 -21.17
N ASN A 67 -4.99 8.11 -20.68
CA ASN A 67 -5.91 9.16 -21.11
C ASN A 67 -5.30 10.54 -20.84
N LEU A 68 -4.78 10.78 -19.63
CA LEU A 68 -4.10 12.02 -19.26
C LEU A 68 -2.91 12.31 -20.18
N ALA A 69 -2.09 11.31 -20.48
CA ALA A 69 -0.94 11.44 -21.39
C ALA A 69 -1.35 11.74 -22.83
N SER A 70 -2.55 11.32 -23.24
CA SER A 70 -3.14 11.63 -24.55
C SER A 70 -3.85 12.99 -24.60
N GLY A 71 -3.84 13.73 -23.48
CA GLY A 71 -4.52 15.04 -23.38
C GLY A 71 -6.01 14.95 -23.08
N GLU A 72 -6.52 13.76 -22.74
CA GLU A 72 -7.91 13.57 -22.33
C GLU A 72 -8.07 13.82 -20.82
N MET A 73 -9.12 14.56 -20.46
CA MET A 73 -9.44 14.86 -19.06
C MET A 73 -10.81 14.27 -18.71
N THR A 74 -10.78 13.05 -18.19
CA THR A 74 -11.99 12.33 -17.75
C THR A 74 -12.45 12.80 -16.36
N GLU A 75 -13.66 12.44 -15.96
CA GLU A 75 -14.16 12.71 -14.61
C GLU A 75 -13.40 11.88 -13.57
N GLU A 76 -13.04 10.66 -13.94
CA GLU A 76 -12.22 9.74 -13.15
C GLU A 76 -10.85 10.34 -12.83
N ILE A 77 -10.19 10.95 -13.82
CA ILE A 77 -8.91 11.67 -13.62
C ILE A 77 -9.06 12.75 -12.56
N ARG A 78 -10.10 13.55 -12.63
CA ARG A 78 -10.35 14.63 -11.65
C ARG A 78 -10.57 14.07 -10.24
N MET A 79 -11.34 13.00 -10.11
CA MET A 79 -11.58 12.32 -8.84
C MET A 79 -10.27 11.73 -8.27
N ILE A 80 -9.47 11.07 -9.10
CA ILE A 80 -8.18 10.51 -8.69
C ILE A 80 -7.24 11.63 -8.24
N GLN A 81 -7.10 12.70 -8.99
CA GLN A 81 -6.23 13.83 -8.67
C GLN A 81 -6.61 14.51 -7.35
N THR A 82 -7.90 14.60 -7.02
CA THR A 82 -8.38 15.15 -5.75
C THR A 82 -7.84 14.36 -4.54
N ASN A 83 -7.65 13.05 -4.68
CA ASN A 83 -7.16 12.15 -3.64
C ASN A 83 -5.66 11.79 -3.79
N SER A 84 -4.98 12.35 -4.78
CA SER A 84 -3.59 12.03 -5.13
C SER A 84 -2.60 13.09 -4.63
N ASN A 85 -2.66 13.37 -3.35
CA ASN A 85 -1.73 14.30 -2.70
C ASN A 85 -1.06 13.65 -1.48
N PRO A 86 -0.06 12.79 -1.69
CA PRO A 86 0.64 12.12 -0.61
C PRO A 86 1.39 13.12 0.25
N MET A 87 1.25 13.00 1.57
CA MET A 87 1.96 13.86 2.51
C MET A 87 3.45 13.58 2.51
N LEU A 88 4.25 14.62 2.69
CA LEU A 88 5.68 14.48 2.90
C LEU A 88 5.94 13.74 4.22
N LEU A 89 6.80 12.74 4.14
CA LEU A 89 7.22 11.97 5.31
C LEU A 89 8.46 12.61 5.93
N PRO A 90 8.61 12.55 7.26
CA PRO A 90 9.81 13.05 7.91
C PRO A 90 11.03 12.22 7.47
N PRO A 91 12.22 12.83 7.43
CA PRO A 91 13.45 12.11 7.07
C PRO A 91 13.81 11.05 8.10
N GLN A 92 14.65 10.10 7.70
CA GLN A 92 15.28 9.15 8.63
C GLN A 92 16.15 9.90 9.66
N PRO A 93 16.18 9.46 10.93
CA PRO A 93 15.59 8.25 11.52
C PRO A 93 14.14 8.40 12.06
N PHE A 94 13.58 9.62 12.05
CA PHE A 94 12.27 9.92 12.64
C PHE A 94 11.14 9.08 12.03
N LEU A 95 11.19 8.87 10.71
CA LEU A 95 10.22 8.03 10.02
C LEU A 95 10.20 6.61 10.59
N ARG A 96 11.39 6.01 10.78
CA ARG A 96 11.53 4.65 11.30
C ARG A 96 10.96 4.53 12.72
N TRP A 97 11.21 5.52 13.56
CA TRP A 97 10.70 5.54 14.93
C TRP A 97 9.19 5.72 14.97
N GLY A 98 8.65 6.64 14.16
CA GLY A 98 7.20 6.87 14.05
C GLY A 98 6.44 5.64 13.56
N VAL A 99 6.95 4.97 12.52
CA VAL A 99 6.37 3.71 12.01
C VAL A 99 6.48 2.61 13.07
N GLY A 100 7.61 2.48 13.77
CA GLY A 100 7.79 1.51 14.84
C GLY A 100 6.78 1.70 15.97
N LEU A 101 6.60 2.92 16.41
CA LEU A 101 5.64 3.27 17.48
C LEU A 101 4.19 2.99 17.05
N ARG A 102 3.82 3.35 15.83
CA ARG A 102 2.49 3.06 15.28
C ARG A 102 2.22 1.55 15.24
N LEU A 103 3.16 0.77 14.73
CA LEU A 103 3.04 -0.69 14.69
C LEU A 103 2.96 -1.32 16.09
N MET A 104 3.67 -0.78 17.08
CA MET A 104 3.54 -1.23 18.47
C MET A 104 2.16 -0.95 19.03
N ARG A 105 1.64 0.25 18.81
CA ARG A 105 0.29 0.64 19.21
C ARG A 105 -0.77 -0.26 18.58
N ASP A 106 -0.71 -0.45 17.27
CA ASP A 106 -1.69 -1.27 16.54
C ASP A 106 -1.65 -2.74 17.00
N ARG A 107 -0.47 -3.28 17.31
CA ARG A 107 -0.33 -4.61 17.92
C ARG A 107 -0.91 -4.69 19.33
N PHE A 108 -0.82 -3.63 20.10
CA PHE A 108 -1.40 -3.57 21.45
C PHE A 108 -2.92 -3.63 21.36
N PHE A 109 -3.54 -2.80 20.51
CA PHE A 109 -4.99 -2.80 20.32
C PHE A 109 -5.52 -4.10 19.71
N ALA A 110 -4.83 -4.69 18.73
CA ALA A 110 -5.23 -5.96 18.12
C ALA A 110 -5.25 -7.15 19.11
N ARG A 111 -4.66 -7.03 20.30
CA ARG A 111 -4.77 -8.05 21.35
C ARG A 111 -6.13 -8.08 22.04
N TYR A 112 -6.88 -6.99 21.98
CA TYR A 112 -8.20 -6.88 22.61
C TYR A 112 -9.35 -7.29 21.70
N GLU A 113 -9.08 -7.60 20.43
CA GLU A 113 -10.07 -8.06 19.45
C GLU A 113 -10.17 -9.59 19.33
N GLN A 114 -9.54 -10.33 20.24
CA GLN A 114 -9.54 -11.82 20.26
C GLN A 114 -10.39 -12.37 21.40
#